data_1203be923002e7c1c9ac8ec4231e52c4
#
_entry.id   1203be923002e7c1c9ac8ec4231e52c4
#
_cell.length_a   1.000
_cell.length_b   1.000
_cell.length_c   1.000
_cell.angle_alpha   90.00
_cell.angle_beta   90.00
_cell.angle_gamma   90.00
#
_symmetry.space_group_name_H-M   'P 1'
#
loop_
_entity.id
_entity.type
_entity.pdbx_description
1 polymer ?
#
loop_
_entity_poly.entity_id
_entity_poly.type
_entity_poly.pdbx_seq_one_letter_code
_entity_poly.pdbx_strand_id
1 'polypeptide(L)'
;GKAIAAKIKELVETGALKFFDDLRAEFPADILELFSLPGLGAKKIKALHEKLQVSSIAQLHEACVAGRVAELPGFGKTTQEKLCRAIDERQKYAGSFQYGQIAAEAERLQDDLRAHSEALHVCIAGSYRRRKEIVRDLDFIVATSAPAEISAMFVQHPLVESVIAQGPTKSSVRLRSGIQCDLRVVSAAEYPFALNYFTGSKEHNVEVRSRALKRGWTLNEYRLGEARPDSAAKQKKAAQKIPVIRDEVELYRALDLDYIPPELRENAGEFEAAANEKLPRLIEAENLRGTFHCHTTASDGRNSLEEMAAAALELGLQYLGIADHSRSSIQARGLDEARLRVQLAMIRKLNEGFENFRLFAGVECDILRDGSLDFPDAVLAELDYVVASVHSAFTLSEADMTRRIVRAMQNPHVTMLGHPTGRLLLRRDPYAVDIPAIIDAAAETGTWIEINAAPKRLDLDWRWWPLAKEKGVKCVINPDAHGIERLQELWFGVGVARKGWLTKADVMNCLPLGKIEAALGKKRSVNRDR
;
A
#
# COMPACT_ATOMS: atom_id res chain seq x y z
N GLY A 1 6.24 29.44 -27.58
CA GLY A 1 6.85 30.50 -28.42
C GLY A 1 8.37 30.51 -28.26
N LYS A 2 9.09 31.35 -29.03
CA LYS A 2 10.57 31.44 -29.07
C LYS A 2 11.22 31.52 -27.68
N ALA A 3 10.63 32.28 -26.75
CA ALA A 3 11.15 32.43 -25.38
C ALA A 3 11.14 31.11 -24.57
N ILE A 4 10.11 30.26 -24.73
CA ILE A 4 10.04 28.97 -24.07
C ILE A 4 11.06 28.01 -24.70
N ALA A 5 11.18 28.01 -26.03
CA ALA A 5 12.16 27.19 -26.72
C ALA A 5 13.61 27.52 -26.32
N ALA A 6 13.94 28.82 -26.15
CA ALA A 6 15.26 29.22 -25.66
C ALA A 6 15.53 28.74 -24.23
N LYS A 7 14.53 28.81 -23.33
CA LYS A 7 14.65 28.30 -21.94
C LYS A 7 14.79 26.77 -21.88
N ILE A 8 14.07 26.05 -22.74
CA ILE A 8 14.21 24.58 -22.84
C ILE A 8 15.60 24.21 -23.36
N LYS A 9 16.10 24.92 -24.37
CA LYS A 9 17.46 24.75 -24.91
C LYS A 9 18.52 24.96 -23.83
N GLU A 10 18.45 26.08 -23.12
CA GLU A 10 19.35 26.38 -22.02
C GLU A 10 19.38 25.29 -20.95
N LEU A 11 18.17 24.80 -20.51
CA LEU A 11 18.06 23.75 -19.51
C LEU A 11 18.66 22.41 -19.99
N VAL A 12 18.44 22.04 -21.26
CA VAL A 12 18.99 20.81 -21.84
C VAL A 12 20.50 20.88 -22.03
N GLU A 13 21.05 22.05 -22.44
CA GLU A 13 22.47 22.21 -22.71
C GLU A 13 23.31 22.42 -21.45
N THR A 14 22.78 23.08 -20.44
CA THR A 14 23.52 23.46 -19.23
C THR A 14 23.11 22.73 -17.95
N GLY A 15 21.98 22.05 -17.97
CA GLY A 15 21.37 21.45 -16.76
C GLY A 15 20.78 22.48 -15.79
N ALA A 16 20.85 23.78 -16.11
CA ALA A 16 20.35 24.87 -15.28
C ALA A 16 19.54 25.86 -16.12
N LEU A 17 18.72 26.69 -15.49
CA LEU A 17 17.94 27.72 -16.13
C LEU A 17 18.15 29.04 -15.36
N LYS A 18 18.97 29.92 -15.89
CA LYS A 18 19.32 31.21 -15.25
C LYS A 18 18.07 31.98 -14.79
N PHE A 19 17.05 32.05 -15.62
CA PHE A 19 15.79 32.71 -15.26
C PHE A 19 15.14 32.10 -14.01
N PHE A 20 15.22 30.77 -13.83
CA PHE A 20 14.71 30.09 -12.65
C PHE A 20 15.59 30.36 -11.43
N ASP A 21 16.90 30.34 -11.60
CA ASP A 21 17.86 30.56 -10.52
C ASP A 21 17.77 32.00 -10.01
N ASP A 22 17.67 32.98 -10.92
CA ASP A 22 17.48 34.39 -10.59
C ASP A 22 16.16 34.59 -9.82
N LEU A 23 15.06 34.00 -10.31
CA LEU A 23 13.76 34.08 -9.65
C LEU A 23 13.77 33.39 -8.28
N ARG A 24 14.46 32.24 -8.16
CA ARG A 24 14.62 31.51 -6.91
C ARG A 24 15.39 32.30 -5.85
N ALA A 25 16.37 33.09 -6.28
CA ALA A 25 17.17 33.96 -5.40
C ALA A 25 16.36 35.13 -4.81
N GLU A 26 15.26 35.52 -5.44
CA GLU A 26 14.37 36.60 -4.94
C GLU A 26 13.49 36.14 -3.76
N PHE A 27 13.35 34.82 -3.52
CA PHE A 27 12.49 34.28 -2.48
C PHE A 27 13.25 33.40 -1.48
N PRO A 28 12.82 33.36 -0.21
CA PRO A 28 13.35 32.40 0.76
C PRO A 28 13.25 30.98 0.27
N ALA A 29 14.25 30.13 0.52
CA ALA A 29 14.31 28.75 0.02
C ALA A 29 13.07 27.94 0.37
N ASP A 30 12.52 28.15 1.58
CA ASP A 30 11.40 27.39 2.13
C ASP A 30 10.05 27.76 1.53
N ILE A 31 9.93 28.88 0.79
CA ILE A 31 8.64 29.33 0.25
C ILE A 31 8.05 28.32 -0.76
N LEU A 32 8.92 27.57 -1.44
CA LEU A 32 8.49 26.54 -2.39
C LEU A 32 7.76 25.37 -1.71
N GLU A 33 8.01 25.13 -0.43
CA GLU A 33 7.31 24.10 0.32
C GLU A 33 5.82 24.37 0.44
N LEU A 34 5.41 25.66 0.42
CA LEU A 34 3.99 26.04 0.50
C LEU A 34 3.18 25.53 -0.69
N PHE A 35 3.79 25.31 -1.86
CA PHE A 35 3.10 24.71 -3.01
C PHE A 35 2.66 23.26 -2.78
N SER A 36 3.25 22.59 -1.80
CA SER A 36 2.86 21.22 -1.43
C SER A 36 1.53 21.13 -0.68
N LEU A 37 1.02 22.27 -0.20
CA LEU A 37 -0.25 22.32 0.54
C LEU A 37 -1.43 22.48 -0.42
N PRO A 38 -2.49 21.64 -0.27
CA PRO A 38 -3.65 21.69 -1.14
C PRO A 38 -4.36 23.06 -1.02
N GLY A 39 -4.73 23.61 -2.17
CA GLY A 39 -5.43 24.89 -2.25
C GLY A 39 -4.55 26.16 -2.18
N LEU A 40 -3.22 26.00 -2.11
CA LEU A 40 -2.26 27.07 -2.23
C LEU A 40 -1.63 27.08 -3.64
N GLY A 41 -2.05 28.01 -4.47
CA GLY A 41 -1.38 28.33 -5.74
C GLY A 41 -0.52 29.60 -5.61
N ALA A 42 0.27 29.90 -6.65
CA ALA A 42 1.22 31.01 -6.67
C ALA A 42 0.65 32.35 -6.19
N LYS A 43 -0.58 32.69 -6.59
CA LYS A 43 -1.25 33.94 -6.16
C LYS A 43 -1.48 34.01 -4.66
N LYS A 44 -1.90 32.90 -4.05
CA LYS A 44 -2.16 32.82 -2.60
C LYS A 44 -0.84 32.82 -1.82
N ILE A 45 0.17 32.09 -2.29
CA ILE A 45 1.50 32.07 -1.65
C ILE A 45 2.11 33.47 -1.68
N LYS A 46 2.03 34.17 -2.81
CA LYS A 46 2.46 35.56 -2.92
C LYS A 46 1.76 36.47 -1.90
N ALA A 47 0.43 36.35 -1.78
CA ALA A 47 -0.34 37.15 -0.81
C ALA A 47 0.06 36.85 0.65
N LEU A 48 0.30 35.57 0.99
CA LEU A 48 0.77 35.15 2.31
C LEU A 48 2.16 35.74 2.61
N HIS A 49 3.06 35.69 1.63
CA HIS A 49 4.41 36.24 1.77
C HIS A 49 4.39 37.77 1.92
N GLU A 50 3.74 38.49 1.01
CA GLU A 50 3.72 39.96 1.01
C GLU A 50 2.99 40.57 2.19
N LYS A 51 1.89 39.94 2.66
CA LYS A 51 0.99 40.51 3.67
C LYS A 51 1.27 40.02 5.09
N LEU A 52 1.73 38.78 5.25
CA LEU A 52 1.96 38.15 6.56
C LEU A 52 3.42 37.75 6.77
N GLN A 53 4.33 38.01 5.80
CA GLN A 53 5.73 37.58 5.81
C GLN A 53 5.92 36.07 6.00
N VAL A 54 4.92 35.28 5.54
CA VAL A 54 4.95 33.82 5.61
C VAL A 54 5.81 33.28 4.47
N SER A 55 6.88 32.57 4.83
CA SER A 55 7.84 31.98 3.89
C SER A 55 8.05 30.47 4.12
N SER A 56 7.48 29.91 5.19
CA SER A 56 7.58 28.49 5.52
C SER A 56 6.25 27.93 6.00
N ILE A 57 6.14 26.59 6.00
CA ILE A 57 4.96 25.88 6.52
C ILE A 57 4.75 26.16 8.02
N ALA A 58 5.85 26.25 8.79
CA ALA A 58 5.78 26.57 10.22
C ALA A 58 5.17 27.96 10.45
N GLN A 59 5.66 28.99 9.73
CA GLN A 59 5.11 30.34 9.82
C GLN A 59 3.65 30.41 9.35
N LEU A 60 3.28 29.63 8.33
CA LEU A 60 1.89 29.53 7.89
C LEU A 60 1.01 28.92 8.97
N HIS A 61 1.47 27.87 9.65
CA HIS A 61 0.75 27.26 10.75
C HIS A 61 0.48 28.27 11.88
N GLU A 62 1.50 28.98 12.33
CA GLU A 62 1.37 30.04 13.33
C GLU A 62 0.36 31.12 12.92
N ALA A 63 0.42 31.53 11.65
CA ALA A 63 -0.52 32.53 11.11
C ALA A 63 -1.96 31.99 11.05
N CYS A 64 -2.15 30.71 10.73
CA CYS A 64 -3.45 30.06 10.74
C CYS A 64 -4.03 29.92 12.16
N VAL A 65 -3.22 29.45 13.13
CA VAL A 65 -3.63 29.34 14.54
C VAL A 65 -3.99 30.69 15.13
N ALA A 66 -3.23 31.75 14.77
CA ALA A 66 -3.50 33.12 15.19
C ALA A 66 -4.69 33.78 14.47
N GLY A 67 -5.35 33.12 13.52
CA GLY A 67 -6.49 33.64 12.78
C GLY A 67 -6.16 34.65 11.67
N ARG A 68 -4.88 35.00 11.49
CA ARG A 68 -4.43 36.06 10.55
C ARG A 68 -4.65 35.74 9.09
N VAL A 69 -4.68 34.45 8.72
CA VAL A 69 -4.86 34.02 7.33
C VAL A 69 -6.28 34.27 6.86
N ALA A 70 -7.29 34.09 7.74
CA ALA A 70 -8.70 34.31 7.42
C ALA A 70 -9.03 35.78 7.09
N GLU A 71 -8.21 36.72 7.57
CA GLU A 71 -8.38 38.16 7.34
C GLU A 71 -7.91 38.60 5.95
N LEU A 72 -7.12 37.76 5.26
CA LEU A 72 -6.63 38.08 3.93
C LEU A 72 -7.73 37.96 2.86
N PRO A 73 -7.78 38.91 1.90
CA PRO A 73 -8.69 38.80 0.76
C PRO A 73 -8.46 37.49 -0.02
N GLY A 74 -9.54 36.73 -0.26
CA GLY A 74 -9.50 35.47 -0.99
C GLY A 74 -9.17 34.22 -0.17
N PHE A 75 -9.01 34.31 1.17
CA PHE A 75 -8.80 33.17 2.05
C PHE A 75 -10.06 32.81 2.85
N GLY A 76 -10.51 33.68 3.76
CA GLY A 76 -11.66 33.40 4.63
C GLY A 76 -11.41 32.25 5.63
N LYS A 77 -12.31 32.13 6.61
CA LYS A 77 -12.21 31.19 7.74
C LYS A 77 -12.10 29.72 7.30
N THR A 78 -12.95 29.31 6.34
CA THR A 78 -12.93 27.92 5.82
C THR A 78 -11.60 27.56 5.14
N THR A 79 -10.97 28.50 4.43
CA THR A 79 -9.66 28.26 3.79
C THR A 79 -8.58 28.12 4.85
N GLN A 80 -8.57 28.99 5.85
CA GLN A 80 -7.62 28.91 6.98
C GLN A 80 -7.75 27.57 7.72
N GLU A 81 -8.97 27.13 8.06
CA GLU A 81 -9.22 25.85 8.73
C GLU A 81 -8.72 24.67 7.90
N LYS A 82 -8.93 24.70 6.57
CA LYS A 82 -8.42 23.67 5.66
C LYS A 82 -6.89 23.65 5.61
N LEU A 83 -6.25 24.82 5.59
CA LEU A 83 -4.79 24.92 5.59
C LEU A 83 -4.19 24.45 6.92
N CYS A 84 -4.77 24.87 8.05
CA CYS A 84 -4.35 24.42 9.37
C CYS A 84 -4.39 22.89 9.46
N ARG A 85 -5.52 22.29 9.09
CA ARG A 85 -5.67 20.83 9.06
C ARG A 85 -4.66 20.14 8.14
N ALA A 86 -4.41 20.68 6.95
CA ALA A 86 -3.44 20.10 6.00
C ALA A 86 -2.01 20.16 6.55
N ILE A 87 -1.67 21.20 7.32
CA ILE A 87 -0.37 21.30 7.99
C ILE A 87 -0.26 20.31 9.13
N ASP A 88 -1.29 20.20 9.98
CA ASP A 88 -1.34 19.23 11.08
C ASP A 88 -1.19 17.79 10.55
N GLU A 89 -1.92 17.45 9.48
CA GLU A 89 -1.80 16.15 8.81
C GLU A 89 -0.39 15.91 8.27
N ARG A 90 0.24 16.92 7.65
CA ARG A 90 1.62 16.81 7.17
C ARG A 90 2.61 16.58 8.33
N GLN A 91 2.44 17.26 9.46
CA GLN A 91 3.27 17.06 10.65
C GLN A 91 3.06 15.66 11.25
N LYS A 92 1.82 15.20 11.33
CA LYS A 92 1.46 13.84 11.78
C LYS A 92 2.19 12.75 10.98
N TYR A 93 2.41 12.99 9.69
CA TYR A 93 3.01 12.03 8.78
C TYR A 93 4.48 12.32 8.42
N ALA A 94 5.08 13.32 9.03
CA ALA A 94 6.48 13.68 8.76
C ALA A 94 7.41 12.47 8.97
N GLY A 95 8.30 12.23 8.00
CA GLY A 95 9.21 11.08 8.01
C GLY A 95 8.55 9.72 7.81
N SER A 96 7.28 9.69 7.38
CA SER A 96 6.56 8.47 7.01
C SER A 96 6.42 8.39 5.48
N PHE A 97 6.58 7.18 4.93
CA PHE A 97 6.52 6.91 3.50
C PHE A 97 5.55 5.76 3.23
N GLN A 98 4.81 5.86 2.14
CA GLN A 98 4.03 4.72 1.67
C GLN A 98 4.99 3.63 1.19
N TYR A 99 4.69 2.37 1.52
CA TYR A 99 5.50 1.22 1.09
C TYR A 99 5.79 1.27 -0.42
N GLY A 100 4.76 1.45 -1.26
CA GLY A 100 4.92 1.48 -2.71
C GLY A 100 5.69 2.70 -3.25
N GLN A 101 5.73 3.80 -2.50
CA GLN A 101 6.48 4.99 -2.90
C GLN A 101 7.99 4.74 -2.88
N ILE A 102 8.46 3.91 -1.96
CA ILE A 102 9.88 3.65 -1.74
C ILE A 102 10.33 2.28 -2.25
N ALA A 103 9.41 1.44 -2.72
CA ALA A 103 9.71 0.05 -3.06
C ALA A 103 10.77 -0.07 -4.16
N ALA A 104 10.63 0.68 -5.26
CA ALA A 104 11.58 0.64 -6.38
C ALA A 104 13.00 1.08 -5.97
N GLU A 105 13.12 2.11 -5.12
CA GLU A 105 14.40 2.60 -4.61
C GLU A 105 15.04 1.58 -3.65
N ALA A 106 14.23 1.00 -2.77
CA ALA A 106 14.66 -0.02 -1.81
C ALA A 106 15.14 -1.30 -2.50
N GLU A 107 14.36 -1.79 -3.47
CA GLU A 107 14.68 -3.00 -4.24
C GLU A 107 15.95 -2.81 -5.08
N ARG A 108 16.09 -1.67 -5.75
CA ARG A 108 17.29 -1.35 -6.49
C ARG A 108 18.55 -1.37 -5.60
N LEU A 109 18.50 -0.69 -4.45
CA LEU A 109 19.63 -0.70 -3.52
C LEU A 109 19.94 -2.11 -3.01
N GLN A 110 18.91 -2.93 -2.77
CA GLN A 110 19.07 -4.33 -2.38
C GLN A 110 19.77 -5.15 -3.47
N ASP A 111 19.36 -4.97 -4.72
CA ASP A 111 19.90 -5.74 -5.83
C ASP A 111 21.36 -5.32 -6.14
N ASP A 112 21.66 -4.02 -6.06
CA ASP A 112 23.01 -3.51 -6.22
C ASP A 112 23.94 -4.02 -5.09
N LEU A 113 23.44 -4.10 -3.83
CA LEU A 113 24.16 -4.73 -2.72
C LEU A 113 24.36 -6.24 -2.92
N ARG A 114 23.36 -6.97 -3.44
CA ARG A 114 23.46 -8.39 -3.75
C ARG A 114 24.45 -8.71 -4.85
N ALA A 115 24.61 -7.79 -5.80
CA ALA A 115 25.55 -7.95 -6.91
C ALA A 115 27.03 -7.78 -6.47
N HIS A 116 27.28 -7.26 -5.27
CA HIS A 116 28.65 -7.10 -4.76
C HIS A 116 29.25 -8.47 -4.39
N SER A 117 30.48 -8.77 -4.88
CA SER A 117 31.15 -10.06 -4.71
C SER A 117 31.33 -10.49 -3.24
N GLU A 118 31.50 -9.53 -2.35
CA GLU A 118 31.71 -9.77 -0.92
C GLU A 118 30.42 -9.92 -0.12
N ALA A 119 29.23 -9.73 -0.74
CA ALA A 119 27.94 -9.88 -0.08
C ALA A 119 27.48 -11.35 -0.11
N LEU A 120 27.49 -12.02 1.03
CA LEU A 120 27.05 -13.40 1.16
C LEU A 120 25.52 -13.51 1.22
N HIS A 121 24.88 -12.66 2.00
CA HIS A 121 23.42 -12.56 2.13
C HIS A 121 23.03 -11.10 2.28
N VAL A 122 21.95 -10.70 1.59
CA VAL A 122 21.39 -9.34 1.67
C VAL A 122 19.89 -9.42 1.81
N CYS A 123 19.32 -8.74 2.80
CA CYS A 123 17.88 -8.62 2.97
C CYS A 123 17.49 -7.26 3.55
N ILE A 124 16.40 -6.69 3.06
CA ILE A 124 15.73 -5.58 3.74
C ILE A 124 14.91 -6.18 4.88
N ALA A 125 15.08 -5.67 6.08
CA ALA A 125 14.37 -6.09 7.29
C ALA A 125 13.26 -5.09 7.67
N GLY A 126 12.99 -4.94 8.95
CA GLY A 126 12.10 -3.92 9.51
C GLY A 126 10.65 -4.03 9.05
N SER A 127 9.98 -2.90 9.13
CA SER A 127 8.58 -2.78 8.71
C SER A 127 8.39 -3.02 7.20
N TYR A 128 9.40 -2.76 6.39
CA TYR A 128 9.40 -3.05 4.96
C TYR A 128 9.26 -4.56 4.69
N ARG A 129 10.07 -5.39 5.32
CA ARG A 129 10.00 -6.87 5.15
C ARG A 129 8.67 -7.43 5.62
N ARG A 130 8.08 -6.83 6.66
CA ARG A 130 6.76 -7.21 7.16
C ARG A 130 5.60 -6.66 6.33
N ARG A 131 5.85 -6.03 5.18
CA ARG A 131 4.83 -5.47 4.28
C ARG A 131 3.88 -4.49 4.99
N LYS A 132 4.43 -3.62 5.86
CA LYS A 132 3.62 -2.53 6.44
C LYS A 132 3.29 -1.52 5.36
N GLU A 133 2.06 -1.04 5.37
CA GLU A 133 1.57 -0.05 4.40
C GLU A 133 2.33 1.29 4.47
N ILE A 134 2.85 1.61 5.66
CA ILE A 134 3.66 2.81 5.95
C ILE A 134 4.97 2.37 6.58
N VAL A 135 6.07 2.93 6.12
CA VAL A 135 7.42 2.71 6.63
C VAL A 135 8.06 4.06 6.99
N ARG A 136 9.01 4.05 7.92
CA ARG A 136 9.72 5.27 8.35
C ARG A 136 11.21 5.22 8.04
N ASP A 137 11.72 4.02 7.94
CA ASP A 137 13.12 3.71 7.68
C ASP A 137 13.24 2.41 6.87
N LEU A 138 14.41 2.18 6.29
CA LEU A 138 14.79 0.93 5.66
C LEU A 138 15.96 0.33 6.41
N ASP A 139 15.82 -0.90 6.89
CA ASP A 139 16.88 -1.63 7.55
C ASP A 139 17.47 -2.68 6.61
N PHE A 140 18.70 -2.51 6.15
CA PHE A 140 19.43 -3.51 5.37
C PHE A 140 20.32 -4.36 6.28
N ILE A 141 20.22 -5.67 6.14
CA ILE A 141 21.10 -6.63 6.82
C ILE A 141 21.95 -7.32 5.77
N VAL A 142 23.26 -7.20 5.89
CA VAL A 142 24.22 -7.81 4.96
C VAL A 142 25.20 -8.70 5.73
N ALA A 143 25.31 -9.96 5.31
CA ALA A 143 26.36 -10.85 5.78
C ALA A 143 27.57 -10.72 4.86
N THR A 144 28.76 -10.48 5.44
CA THR A 144 30.01 -10.36 4.68
C THR A 144 31.23 -10.63 5.55
N SER A 145 32.35 -10.96 4.91
CA SER A 145 33.71 -10.96 5.51
C SER A 145 34.46 -9.64 5.28
N ALA A 146 33.92 -8.73 4.41
CA ALA A 146 34.54 -7.46 4.03
C ALA A 146 33.64 -6.25 4.41
N PRO A 147 33.41 -5.98 5.71
CA PRO A 147 32.45 -4.98 6.15
C PRO A 147 32.78 -3.56 5.68
N ALA A 148 34.05 -3.21 5.53
CA ALA A 148 34.47 -1.90 5.06
C ALA A 148 34.08 -1.62 3.60
N GLU A 149 34.19 -2.63 2.74
CA GLU A 149 33.86 -2.53 1.31
C GLU A 149 32.35 -2.37 1.11
N ILE A 150 31.55 -3.20 1.79
CA ILE A 150 30.09 -3.09 1.76
C ILE A 150 29.60 -1.75 2.31
N SER A 151 30.20 -1.27 3.43
CA SER A 151 29.87 0.04 3.98
C SER A 151 30.23 1.17 3.03
N ALA A 152 31.39 1.10 2.38
CA ALA A 152 31.82 2.11 1.39
C ALA A 152 30.89 2.16 0.17
N MET A 153 30.55 0.99 -0.39
CA MET A 153 29.60 0.89 -1.50
C MET A 153 28.23 1.49 -1.12
N PHE A 154 27.71 1.16 0.07
CA PHE A 154 26.42 1.64 0.53
C PHE A 154 26.39 3.16 0.67
N VAL A 155 27.39 3.79 1.30
CA VAL A 155 27.39 5.24 1.51
C VAL A 155 27.70 6.03 0.25
N GLN A 156 28.37 5.43 -0.75
CA GLN A 156 28.67 6.04 -2.04
C GLN A 156 27.62 5.75 -3.11
N HIS A 157 26.56 5.01 -2.77
CA HIS A 157 25.54 4.61 -3.73
C HIS A 157 24.85 5.84 -4.37
N PRO A 158 24.54 5.83 -5.70
CA PRO A 158 23.93 6.96 -6.39
C PRO A 158 22.57 7.43 -5.85
N LEU A 159 21.85 6.58 -5.15
CA LEU A 159 20.58 6.91 -4.48
C LEU A 159 20.77 7.66 -3.16
N VAL A 160 21.98 7.73 -2.62
CA VAL A 160 22.26 8.43 -1.37
C VAL A 160 22.33 9.93 -1.62
N GLU A 161 21.55 10.67 -0.84
CA GLU A 161 21.56 12.13 -0.79
C GLU A 161 22.61 12.63 0.21
N SER A 162 22.65 12.02 1.40
CA SER A 162 23.60 12.40 2.46
C SER A 162 23.93 11.23 3.38
N VAL A 163 25.16 11.23 3.89
CA VAL A 163 25.63 10.27 4.89
C VAL A 163 25.38 10.84 6.28
N ILE A 164 24.63 10.09 7.10
CA ILE A 164 24.32 10.44 8.49
C ILE A 164 25.42 9.92 9.42
N ALA A 165 25.80 8.66 9.22
CA ALA A 165 26.86 7.99 9.98
C ALA A 165 27.48 6.86 9.17
N GLN A 166 28.78 6.62 9.36
CA GLN A 166 29.48 5.46 8.77
C GLN A 166 30.36 4.80 9.84
N GLY A 167 30.18 3.51 9.98
CA GLY A 167 30.94 2.69 10.94
C GLY A 167 31.13 1.25 10.43
N PRO A 168 31.96 0.45 11.10
CA PRO A 168 32.31 -0.89 10.65
C PRO A 168 31.15 -1.89 10.67
N THR A 169 30.17 -1.70 11.57
CA THR A 169 29.02 -2.61 11.73
C THR A 169 27.70 -1.94 11.43
N LYS A 170 27.65 -0.59 11.37
CA LYS A 170 26.46 0.18 11.07
C LYS A 170 26.83 1.41 10.26
N SER A 171 26.11 1.65 9.18
CA SER A 171 26.10 2.90 8.43
C SER A 171 24.68 3.39 8.24
N SER A 172 24.47 4.69 8.25
CA SER A 172 23.17 5.33 8.10
C SER A 172 23.25 6.42 7.06
N VAL A 173 22.32 6.42 6.12
CA VAL A 173 22.25 7.40 5.04
C VAL A 173 20.81 7.93 4.91
N ARG A 174 20.67 9.05 4.22
CA ARG A 174 19.40 9.53 3.70
C ARG A 174 19.38 9.33 2.19
N LEU A 175 18.35 8.66 1.69
CA LEU A 175 18.16 8.48 0.26
C LEU A 175 17.50 9.72 -0.36
N ARG A 176 17.55 9.85 -1.69
CA ARG A 176 16.97 11.00 -2.42
C ARG A 176 15.46 11.14 -2.23
N SER A 177 14.74 10.09 -1.92
CA SER A 177 13.34 10.12 -1.51
C SER A 177 13.11 10.78 -0.14
N GLY A 178 14.19 11.05 0.62
CA GLY A 178 14.15 11.58 1.98
C GLY A 178 14.08 10.50 3.07
N ILE A 179 13.89 9.21 2.73
CA ILE A 179 13.84 8.14 3.71
C ILE A 179 15.23 7.86 4.31
N GLN A 180 15.28 7.61 5.62
CA GLN A 180 16.49 7.12 6.26
C GLN A 180 16.69 5.64 5.93
N CYS A 181 17.93 5.25 5.67
CA CYS A 181 18.31 3.89 5.37
C CYS A 181 19.49 3.49 6.25
N ASP A 182 19.33 2.43 7.03
CA ASP A 182 20.33 1.87 7.92
C ASP A 182 20.86 0.56 7.33
N LEU A 183 22.17 0.46 7.22
CA LEU A 183 22.88 -0.77 6.90
C LEU A 183 23.44 -1.37 8.19
N ARG A 184 23.17 -2.66 8.41
CA ARG A 184 23.82 -3.50 9.42
C ARG A 184 24.67 -4.55 8.73
N VAL A 185 25.94 -4.58 9.08
CA VAL A 185 26.89 -5.57 8.57
C VAL A 185 27.20 -6.56 9.67
N VAL A 186 27.03 -7.85 9.36
CA VAL A 186 27.19 -8.98 10.29
C VAL A 186 27.98 -10.11 9.63
N SER A 187 28.48 -11.05 10.41
CA SER A 187 29.03 -12.29 9.90
C SER A 187 27.92 -13.24 9.40
N ALA A 188 28.27 -14.24 8.58
CA ALA A 188 27.32 -15.27 8.14
C ALA A 188 26.69 -16.03 9.31
N ALA A 189 27.42 -16.24 10.41
CA ALA A 189 26.91 -16.93 11.60
C ALA A 189 25.92 -16.08 12.41
N GLU A 190 26.03 -14.76 12.35
CA GLU A 190 25.14 -13.82 13.06
C GLU A 190 23.89 -13.49 12.21
N TYR A 191 23.96 -13.66 10.90
CA TYR A 191 22.93 -13.23 9.97
C TYR A 191 21.51 -13.71 10.31
N PRO A 192 21.25 -14.97 10.65
CA PRO A 192 19.90 -15.44 10.98
C PRO A 192 19.29 -14.69 12.18
N PHE A 193 20.11 -14.39 13.16
CA PHE A 193 19.69 -13.71 14.39
C PHE A 193 19.44 -12.23 14.12
N ALA A 194 20.36 -11.57 13.41
CA ALA A 194 20.19 -10.18 13.00
C ALA A 194 18.95 -10.00 12.13
N LEU A 195 18.78 -10.87 11.13
CA LEU A 195 17.61 -10.82 10.24
C LEU A 195 16.31 -10.97 11.02
N ASN A 196 16.21 -11.93 11.93
CA ASN A 196 15.03 -12.12 12.76
C ASN A 196 14.79 -10.90 13.66
N TYR A 197 15.82 -10.43 14.36
CA TYR A 197 15.73 -9.32 15.31
C TYR A 197 15.29 -8.01 14.63
N PHE A 198 15.97 -7.63 13.53
CA PHE A 198 15.66 -6.39 12.81
C PHE A 198 14.39 -6.48 11.96
N THR A 199 13.95 -7.67 11.58
CA THR A 199 12.62 -7.85 10.98
C THR A 199 11.52 -7.46 11.97
N GLY A 200 11.61 -7.82 13.26
CA GLY A 200 10.59 -7.52 14.25
C GLY A 200 9.30 -8.33 14.03
N SER A 201 8.13 -7.88 14.52
CA SER A 201 7.90 -6.61 15.25
C SER A 201 8.59 -6.63 16.63
N LYS A 202 8.50 -5.50 17.34
CA LYS A 202 8.99 -5.45 18.74
C LYS A 202 8.27 -6.49 19.60
N GLU A 203 6.97 -6.57 19.47
CA GLU A 203 6.09 -7.49 20.20
C GLU A 203 6.42 -8.95 19.85
N HIS A 204 6.62 -9.24 18.55
CA HIS A 204 7.05 -10.55 18.08
C HIS A 204 8.41 -10.94 18.68
N ASN A 205 9.40 -10.04 18.67
CA ASN A 205 10.73 -10.29 19.24
C ASN A 205 10.69 -10.54 20.75
N VAL A 206 9.77 -9.92 21.50
CA VAL A 206 9.57 -10.18 22.92
C VAL A 206 9.13 -11.63 23.14
N GLU A 207 8.17 -12.12 22.35
CA GLU A 207 7.68 -13.51 22.48
C GLU A 207 8.75 -14.52 22.05
N VAL A 208 9.48 -14.29 20.94
CA VAL A 208 10.60 -15.16 20.51
C VAL A 208 11.64 -15.29 21.62
N ARG A 209 12.06 -14.17 22.23
CA ARG A 209 13.01 -14.18 23.36
C ARG A 209 12.45 -14.86 24.60
N SER A 210 11.17 -14.66 24.92
CA SER A 210 10.50 -15.35 26.01
C SER A 210 10.53 -16.86 25.85
N ARG A 211 10.30 -17.36 24.63
CA ARG A 211 10.39 -18.79 24.30
C ARG A 211 11.81 -19.35 24.44
N ALA A 212 12.82 -18.59 24.00
CA ALA A 212 14.21 -18.94 24.21
C ALA A 212 14.56 -19.04 25.72
N LEU A 213 14.12 -18.06 26.52
CA LEU A 213 14.34 -18.06 27.97
C LEU A 213 13.69 -19.27 28.68
N LYS A 214 12.49 -19.69 28.26
CA LYS A 214 11.82 -20.90 28.78
C LYS A 214 12.63 -22.18 28.55
N ARG A 215 13.57 -22.18 27.59
CA ARG A 215 14.51 -23.27 27.31
C ARG A 215 15.88 -23.12 27.97
N GLY A 216 16.05 -22.07 28.78
CA GLY A 216 17.35 -21.74 29.39
C GLY A 216 18.32 -21.07 28.40
N TRP A 217 17.80 -20.50 27.32
CA TRP A 217 18.59 -19.80 26.31
C TRP A 217 18.34 -18.29 26.33
N THR A 218 19.32 -17.52 25.91
CA THR A 218 19.18 -16.08 25.61
C THR A 218 19.33 -15.86 24.11
N LEU A 219 18.48 -15.00 23.56
CA LEU A 219 18.49 -14.63 22.15
C LEU A 219 18.65 -13.11 22.00
N ASN A 220 19.61 -12.72 21.17
CA ASN A 220 19.81 -11.34 20.76
C ASN A 220 20.08 -11.28 19.24
N GLU A 221 20.43 -10.10 18.72
CA GLU A 221 20.72 -9.86 17.31
C GLU A 221 21.96 -10.55 16.77
N TYR A 222 22.79 -11.16 17.62
CA TYR A 222 24.05 -11.80 17.24
C TYR A 222 24.04 -13.31 17.42
N ARG A 223 23.26 -13.83 18.38
CA ARG A 223 23.33 -15.26 18.72
C ARG A 223 22.17 -15.77 19.57
N LEU A 224 22.01 -17.09 19.53
CA LEU A 224 21.35 -17.88 20.55
C LEU A 224 22.43 -18.44 21.49
N GLY A 225 22.32 -18.18 22.80
CA GLY A 225 23.31 -18.57 23.80
C GLY A 225 22.66 -19.11 25.08
N GLU A 226 23.44 -19.57 26.03
CA GLU A 226 22.96 -19.96 27.34
C GLU A 226 22.52 -18.73 28.16
N ALA A 227 21.39 -18.84 28.86
CA ALA A 227 20.94 -17.79 29.76
C ALA A 227 21.84 -17.76 31.02
N ARG A 228 22.24 -16.56 31.46
CA ARG A 228 22.99 -16.41 32.70
C ARG A 228 22.17 -16.85 33.89
N PRO A 229 22.78 -17.46 34.93
CA PRO A 229 22.08 -17.97 36.13
C PRO A 229 21.26 -16.93 36.89
N ASP A 230 21.64 -15.65 36.80
CA ASP A 230 20.99 -14.51 37.48
C ASP A 230 19.75 -13.96 36.77
N SER A 231 19.45 -14.40 35.56
CA SER A 231 18.18 -14.07 34.89
C SER A 231 17.06 -14.88 35.55
N ALA A 232 15.94 -14.25 35.90
CA ALA A 232 14.81 -14.69 36.74
C ALA A 232 14.14 -16.06 36.42
N ALA A 233 14.79 -16.95 35.70
CA ALA A 233 14.35 -18.30 35.44
C ALA A 233 14.76 -19.27 36.53
N LYS A 234 14.05 -19.23 37.66
CA LYS A 234 14.19 -20.20 38.80
C LYS A 234 13.72 -21.62 38.44
N GLN A 235 13.72 -22.03 37.22
CA GLN A 235 13.44 -23.42 36.84
C GLN A 235 14.72 -24.08 36.32
N LYS A 236 15.35 -24.90 37.18
CA LYS A 236 16.41 -25.85 36.85
C LYS A 236 15.91 -26.95 35.88
N LYS A 237 15.61 -26.61 34.63
CA LYS A 237 15.69 -27.60 33.56
C LYS A 237 17.13 -27.57 33.07
N ALA A 238 17.78 -28.76 32.96
CA ALA A 238 19.10 -28.88 32.36
C ALA A 238 19.08 -28.14 31.02
N ALA A 239 20.01 -27.19 30.82
CA ALA A 239 20.08 -26.41 29.58
C ALA A 239 20.15 -27.38 28.40
N GLN A 240 19.17 -27.30 27.50
CA GLN A 240 19.21 -28.09 26.26
C GLN A 240 20.41 -27.63 25.45
N LYS A 241 21.12 -28.56 24.78
CA LYS A 241 22.22 -28.22 23.90
C LYS A 241 21.75 -27.23 22.83
N ILE A 242 22.41 -26.09 22.71
CA ILE A 242 22.08 -25.07 21.72
C ILE A 242 22.37 -25.63 20.32
N PRO A 243 21.41 -25.69 19.40
CA PRO A 243 21.63 -26.12 18.04
C PRO A 243 22.41 -25.07 17.24
N VAL A 244 23.08 -25.50 16.20
CA VAL A 244 23.63 -24.59 15.19
C VAL A 244 22.47 -24.03 14.37
N ILE A 245 22.41 -22.72 14.23
CA ILE A 245 21.36 -22.01 13.47
C ILE A 245 21.99 -21.38 12.23
N ARG A 246 21.51 -21.77 11.04
CA ARG A 246 22.02 -21.28 9.75
C ARG A 246 21.04 -20.31 9.07
N ASP A 247 19.76 -20.40 9.42
CA ASP A 247 18.70 -19.56 8.87
C ASP A 247 17.57 -19.35 9.91
N GLU A 248 16.58 -18.51 9.54
CA GLU A 248 15.43 -18.26 10.42
C GLU A 248 14.54 -19.51 10.59
N VAL A 249 14.49 -20.42 9.61
CA VAL A 249 13.68 -21.66 9.70
C VAL A 249 14.23 -22.55 10.82
N GLU A 250 15.56 -22.70 10.88
CA GLU A 250 16.22 -23.44 11.96
C GLU A 250 16.05 -22.75 13.32
N LEU A 251 16.05 -21.41 13.36
CA LEU A 251 15.78 -20.64 14.59
C LEU A 251 14.37 -20.92 15.12
N TYR A 252 13.35 -20.85 14.28
CA TYR A 252 11.97 -21.13 14.71
C TYR A 252 11.80 -22.58 15.13
N ARG A 253 12.36 -23.52 14.38
CA ARG A 253 12.36 -24.96 14.71
C ARG A 253 13.02 -25.25 16.07
N ALA A 254 14.13 -24.58 16.40
CA ALA A 254 14.79 -24.67 17.71
C ALA A 254 13.89 -24.20 18.86
N LEU A 255 12.88 -23.39 18.54
CA LEU A 255 11.90 -22.88 19.49
C LEU A 255 10.56 -23.67 19.46
N ASP A 256 10.52 -24.85 18.81
CA ASP A 256 9.33 -25.69 18.57
C ASP A 256 8.22 -24.92 17.85
N LEU A 257 8.60 -24.20 16.81
CA LEU A 257 7.69 -23.41 15.98
C LEU A 257 7.90 -23.73 14.50
N ASP A 258 6.82 -23.76 13.74
CA ASP A 258 6.92 -23.58 12.29
C ASP A 258 7.49 -22.21 11.95
N TYR A 259 8.11 -22.10 10.78
CA TYR A 259 8.62 -20.81 10.30
C TYR A 259 7.48 -19.80 10.13
N ILE A 260 7.57 -18.70 10.85
CA ILE A 260 6.59 -17.61 10.75
C ILE A 260 7.03 -16.63 9.66
N PRO A 261 6.26 -16.50 8.57
CA PRO A 261 6.52 -15.51 7.52
C PRO A 261 6.60 -14.09 8.09
N PRO A 262 7.47 -13.22 7.56
CA PRO A 262 7.64 -11.85 8.08
C PRO A 262 6.34 -11.07 8.14
N GLU A 263 5.44 -11.24 7.17
CA GLU A 263 4.15 -10.55 7.10
C GLU A 263 3.25 -10.82 8.30
N LEU A 264 3.40 -11.99 8.94
CA LEU A 264 2.58 -12.40 10.10
C LEU A 264 3.19 -11.97 11.45
N ARG A 265 4.43 -11.45 11.50
CA ARG A 265 5.17 -11.16 12.73
C ARG A 265 4.69 -9.87 13.44
N GLU A 266 3.43 -9.82 13.82
CA GLU A 266 2.81 -8.67 14.51
C GLU A 266 2.25 -9.03 15.89
N ASN A 267 2.55 -10.23 16.40
CA ASN A 267 2.02 -10.80 17.64
C ASN A 267 0.48 -10.84 17.68
N ALA A 268 -0.10 -11.36 16.58
CA ALA A 268 -1.53 -11.45 16.32
C ALA A 268 -2.02 -12.90 16.17
N GLY A 269 -1.44 -13.84 16.97
CA GLY A 269 -1.81 -15.26 16.96
C GLY A 269 -0.86 -16.18 16.19
N GLU A 270 0.18 -15.64 15.55
CA GLU A 270 1.13 -16.41 14.74
C GLU A 270 1.91 -17.44 15.55
N PHE A 271 2.20 -17.18 16.81
CA PHE A 271 2.92 -18.12 17.68
C PHE A 271 2.09 -19.34 18.06
N GLU A 272 0.80 -19.14 18.33
CA GLU A 272 -0.11 -20.25 18.59
C GLU A 272 -0.31 -21.09 17.35
N ALA A 273 -0.50 -20.45 16.20
CA ALA A 273 -0.65 -21.13 14.92
C ALA A 273 0.64 -21.92 14.56
N ALA A 274 1.82 -21.32 14.74
CA ALA A 274 3.10 -21.96 14.44
C ALA A 274 3.39 -23.15 15.37
N ALA A 275 3.03 -23.05 16.67
CA ALA A 275 3.23 -24.13 17.62
C ALA A 275 2.28 -25.34 17.41
N ASN A 276 1.17 -25.14 16.71
CA ASN A 276 0.15 -26.15 16.42
C ASN A 276 0.11 -26.58 14.94
N GLU A 277 1.13 -26.22 14.14
CA GLU A 277 1.20 -26.53 12.69
C GLU A 277 -0.04 -26.01 11.91
N LYS A 278 -0.56 -24.83 12.32
CA LYS A 278 -1.79 -24.22 11.77
C LYS A 278 -1.53 -22.93 11.00
N LEU A 279 -0.26 -22.62 10.72
CA LEU A 279 0.04 -21.48 9.85
C LEU A 279 -0.54 -21.72 8.45
N PRO A 280 -1.26 -20.72 7.88
CA PRO A 280 -1.83 -20.88 6.55
C PRO A 280 -0.73 -20.86 5.48
N ARG A 281 -0.93 -21.62 4.39
CA ARG A 281 -0.16 -21.41 3.18
C ARG A 281 -0.63 -20.11 2.53
N LEU A 282 0.11 -19.03 2.80
CA LEU A 282 -0.22 -17.69 2.32
C LEU A 282 -0.28 -17.63 0.80
N ILE A 283 -1.11 -16.73 0.28
CA ILE A 283 -1.17 -16.43 -1.15
C ILE A 283 0.17 -15.90 -1.66
N GLU A 284 0.52 -16.24 -2.91
CA GLU A 284 1.67 -15.74 -3.65
C GLU A 284 1.19 -15.00 -4.92
N ALA A 285 2.03 -14.11 -5.47
CA ALA A 285 1.67 -13.33 -6.66
C ALA A 285 1.36 -14.22 -7.87
N GLU A 286 2.09 -15.33 -8.02
CA GLU A 286 1.94 -16.32 -9.09
C GLU A 286 0.61 -17.09 -9.00
N ASN A 287 -0.11 -16.99 -7.89
CA ASN A 287 -1.44 -17.58 -7.75
C ASN A 287 -2.52 -16.77 -8.46
N LEU A 288 -2.29 -15.48 -8.71
CA LEU A 288 -3.25 -14.62 -9.41
C LEU A 288 -3.43 -15.07 -10.86
N ARG A 289 -4.66 -15.06 -11.32
CA ARG A 289 -5.06 -15.41 -12.70
C ARG A 289 -5.67 -14.25 -13.43
N GLY A 290 -6.11 -13.22 -12.75
CA GLY A 290 -6.67 -12.02 -13.32
C GLY A 290 -6.99 -10.99 -12.26
N THR A 291 -7.56 -9.88 -12.67
CA THR A 291 -7.96 -8.81 -11.76
C THR A 291 -9.16 -8.05 -12.31
N PHE A 292 -9.71 -7.18 -11.48
CA PHE A 292 -10.85 -6.33 -11.77
C PHE A 292 -10.50 -4.87 -11.46
N HIS A 293 -11.51 -3.96 -11.56
CA HIS A 293 -11.40 -2.57 -11.15
C HIS A 293 -10.27 -1.83 -11.87
N CYS A 294 -10.33 -1.84 -13.21
CA CYS A 294 -9.40 -1.12 -14.07
C CYS A 294 -10.16 -0.11 -14.93
N HIS A 295 -9.55 1.06 -15.11
CA HIS A 295 -10.12 2.20 -15.82
C HIS A 295 -9.49 2.39 -17.19
N THR A 296 -10.25 2.96 -18.12
CA THR A 296 -9.81 3.24 -19.48
C THR A 296 -9.97 4.71 -19.84
N THR A 297 -9.58 5.08 -21.06
CA THR A 297 -9.83 6.42 -21.62
C THR A 297 -11.32 6.75 -21.74
N ALA A 298 -12.21 5.79 -21.52
CA ALA A 298 -13.64 6.04 -21.47
C ALA A 298 -14.03 6.89 -20.26
N SER A 299 -13.34 6.74 -19.12
CA SER A 299 -13.44 7.67 -17.98
C SER A 299 -12.14 8.45 -17.78
N ASP A 300 -11.37 8.19 -16.76
CA ASP A 300 -10.15 8.92 -16.38
C ASP A 300 -8.87 8.08 -16.49
N GLY A 301 -8.96 6.86 -16.98
CA GLY A 301 -7.80 6.06 -17.35
C GLY A 301 -7.03 6.68 -18.53
N ARG A 302 -5.77 6.27 -18.68
CA ARG A 302 -4.84 6.81 -19.69
C ARG A 302 -4.70 5.95 -20.93
N ASN A 303 -5.16 4.71 -20.87
CA ASN A 303 -4.99 3.71 -21.91
C ASN A 303 -6.34 3.22 -22.44
N SER A 304 -6.36 2.77 -23.70
CA SER A 304 -7.55 2.20 -24.33
C SER A 304 -7.86 0.79 -23.79
N LEU A 305 -9.03 0.25 -24.17
CA LEU A 305 -9.40 -1.13 -23.84
C LEU A 305 -8.38 -2.13 -24.39
N GLU A 306 -7.92 -1.92 -25.62
CA GLU A 306 -6.96 -2.78 -26.32
C GLU A 306 -5.60 -2.77 -25.63
N GLU A 307 -5.11 -1.57 -25.25
CA GLU A 307 -3.83 -1.42 -24.54
C GLU A 307 -3.88 -2.07 -23.15
N MET A 308 -4.98 -1.90 -22.41
CA MET A 308 -5.17 -2.54 -21.11
C MET A 308 -5.23 -4.06 -21.23
N ALA A 309 -5.92 -4.60 -22.25
CA ALA A 309 -5.98 -6.03 -22.52
C ALA A 309 -4.60 -6.60 -22.90
N ALA A 310 -3.86 -5.92 -23.76
CA ALA A 310 -2.52 -6.33 -24.17
C ALA A 310 -1.56 -6.38 -22.96
N ALA A 311 -1.56 -5.36 -22.13
CA ALA A 311 -0.73 -5.32 -20.93
C ALA A 311 -1.10 -6.42 -19.90
N ALA A 312 -2.39 -6.74 -19.76
CA ALA A 312 -2.83 -7.85 -18.91
C ALA A 312 -2.36 -9.21 -19.45
N LEU A 313 -2.38 -9.40 -20.77
CA LEU A 313 -1.85 -10.60 -21.43
C LEU A 313 -0.33 -10.73 -21.24
N GLU A 314 0.43 -9.64 -21.38
CA GLU A 314 1.87 -9.61 -21.14
C GLU A 314 2.24 -9.99 -19.70
N LEU A 315 1.38 -9.65 -18.73
CA LEU A 315 1.51 -10.06 -17.33
C LEU A 315 1.07 -11.52 -17.08
N GLY A 316 0.63 -12.25 -18.11
CA GLY A 316 0.18 -13.64 -18.02
C GLY A 316 -1.17 -13.82 -17.33
N LEU A 317 -1.99 -12.76 -17.26
CA LEU A 317 -3.33 -12.83 -16.70
C LEU A 317 -4.28 -13.52 -17.70
N GLN A 318 -5.29 -14.22 -17.18
CA GLN A 318 -6.33 -14.90 -17.95
C GLN A 318 -7.58 -14.04 -18.13
N TYR A 319 -7.70 -12.99 -17.33
CA TYR A 319 -8.83 -12.05 -17.44
C TYR A 319 -8.49 -10.69 -16.85
N LEU A 320 -9.19 -9.68 -17.37
CA LEU A 320 -9.16 -8.32 -16.88
C LEU A 320 -10.59 -7.77 -16.79
N GLY A 321 -10.97 -7.22 -15.65
CA GLY A 321 -12.24 -6.52 -15.48
C GLY A 321 -12.09 -5.02 -15.66
N ILE A 322 -12.88 -4.45 -16.59
CA ILE A 322 -13.00 -3.01 -16.80
C ILE A 322 -14.11 -2.47 -15.92
N ALA A 323 -13.84 -1.36 -15.23
CA ALA A 323 -14.77 -0.74 -14.28
C ALA A 323 -14.66 0.80 -14.31
N ASP A 324 -14.86 1.38 -15.49
CA ASP A 324 -14.88 2.83 -15.62
C ASP A 324 -15.96 3.45 -14.71
N HIS A 325 -15.73 4.67 -14.23
CA HIS A 325 -16.60 5.35 -13.27
C HIS A 325 -18.02 5.59 -13.82
N SER A 326 -19.02 5.54 -12.93
CA SER A 326 -20.40 5.92 -13.23
C SER A 326 -20.58 7.45 -13.24
N ARG A 327 -21.72 7.91 -13.75
CA ARG A 327 -22.00 9.33 -14.12
C ARG A 327 -21.82 10.33 -12.98
N SER A 328 -22.03 9.94 -11.71
CA SER A 328 -21.88 10.84 -10.55
C SER A 328 -20.43 11.26 -10.33
N SER A 329 -19.47 10.49 -10.81
CA SER A 329 -18.04 10.81 -10.79
C SER A 329 -17.66 11.76 -11.94
N ILE A 330 -18.21 12.98 -11.92
CA ILE A 330 -18.05 14.00 -12.97
C ILE A 330 -16.57 14.33 -13.21
N GLN A 331 -15.76 14.39 -12.15
CA GLN A 331 -14.33 14.72 -12.23
C GLN A 331 -13.54 13.65 -12.99
N ALA A 332 -13.99 12.41 -12.90
CA ALA A 332 -13.45 11.27 -13.62
C ALA A 332 -14.11 11.09 -15.01
N ARG A 333 -14.93 12.00 -15.48
CA ARG A 333 -15.70 11.88 -16.73
C ARG A 333 -16.58 10.64 -16.77
N GLY A 334 -17.16 10.26 -15.64
CA GLY A 334 -17.96 9.06 -15.48
C GLY A 334 -18.96 8.82 -16.60
N LEU A 335 -19.19 7.56 -16.91
CA LEU A 335 -20.03 7.12 -18.02
C LEU A 335 -21.51 7.37 -17.70
N ASP A 336 -22.26 7.88 -18.67
CA ASP A 336 -23.71 7.73 -18.71
C ASP A 336 -24.11 6.36 -19.30
N GLU A 337 -25.40 6.05 -19.30
CA GLU A 337 -25.90 4.76 -19.77
C GLU A 337 -25.58 4.49 -21.25
N ALA A 338 -25.58 5.52 -22.09
CA ALA A 338 -25.31 5.39 -23.52
C ALA A 338 -23.83 5.06 -23.75
N ARG A 339 -22.92 5.77 -23.10
CA ARG A 339 -21.47 5.53 -23.17
C ARG A 339 -21.10 4.16 -22.58
N LEU A 340 -21.74 3.76 -21.49
CA LEU A 340 -21.53 2.44 -20.90
C LEU A 340 -21.90 1.33 -21.87
N ARG A 341 -23.08 1.41 -22.54
CA ARG A 341 -23.49 0.41 -23.54
C ARG A 341 -22.55 0.36 -24.75
N VAL A 342 -22.01 1.49 -25.18
CA VAL A 342 -20.97 1.53 -26.23
C VAL A 342 -19.75 0.75 -25.78
N GLN A 343 -19.27 0.97 -24.56
CA GLN A 343 -18.12 0.23 -24.00
C GLN A 343 -18.41 -1.27 -23.89
N LEU A 344 -19.60 -1.66 -23.43
CA LEU A 344 -20.02 -3.07 -23.40
C LEU A 344 -19.92 -3.73 -24.78
N ALA A 345 -20.40 -3.04 -25.81
CA ALA A 345 -20.33 -3.55 -27.19
C ALA A 345 -18.87 -3.71 -27.66
N MET A 346 -18.00 -2.76 -27.33
CA MET A 346 -16.57 -2.85 -27.64
C MET A 346 -15.90 -4.02 -26.92
N ILE A 347 -16.15 -4.22 -25.62
CA ILE A 347 -15.61 -5.33 -24.84
C ILE A 347 -16.07 -6.67 -25.43
N ARG A 348 -17.36 -6.82 -25.77
CA ARG A 348 -17.89 -8.03 -26.41
C ARG A 348 -17.20 -8.32 -27.73
N LYS A 349 -17.00 -7.31 -28.55
CA LYS A 349 -16.29 -7.44 -29.83
C LYS A 349 -14.82 -7.85 -29.66
N LEU A 350 -14.12 -7.25 -28.71
CA LEU A 350 -12.72 -7.61 -28.42
C LEU A 350 -12.60 -9.06 -27.94
N ASN A 351 -13.55 -9.53 -27.14
CA ASN A 351 -13.56 -10.91 -26.64
C ASN A 351 -13.71 -11.96 -27.75
N GLU A 352 -14.26 -11.62 -28.93
CA GLU A 352 -14.31 -12.52 -30.09
C GLU A 352 -12.92 -12.90 -30.61
N GLY A 353 -11.91 -12.06 -30.34
CA GLY A 353 -10.52 -12.27 -30.76
C GLY A 353 -9.65 -12.99 -29.72
N PHE A 354 -10.14 -13.29 -28.51
CA PHE A 354 -9.37 -13.93 -27.45
C PHE A 354 -9.77 -15.41 -27.26
N GLU A 355 -8.79 -16.31 -27.21
CA GLU A 355 -9.04 -17.75 -26.96
C GLU A 355 -8.99 -18.11 -25.46
N ASN A 356 -7.96 -17.66 -24.73
CA ASN A 356 -7.68 -18.02 -23.34
C ASN A 356 -7.64 -16.80 -22.40
N PHE A 357 -8.20 -15.70 -22.84
CA PHE A 357 -8.29 -14.45 -22.11
C PHE A 357 -9.70 -13.87 -22.24
N ARG A 358 -10.16 -13.14 -21.24
CA ARG A 358 -11.44 -12.46 -21.26
C ARG A 358 -11.38 -11.08 -20.62
N LEU A 359 -11.94 -10.09 -21.30
CA LEU A 359 -12.34 -8.82 -20.70
C LEU A 359 -13.73 -8.98 -20.07
N PHE A 360 -13.84 -8.68 -18.78
CA PHE A 360 -15.14 -8.59 -18.11
C PHE A 360 -15.64 -7.14 -18.15
N ALA A 361 -16.89 -6.97 -18.54
CA ALA A 361 -17.56 -5.68 -18.60
C ALA A 361 -18.19 -5.35 -17.25
N GLY A 362 -17.65 -4.38 -16.54
CA GLY A 362 -18.15 -3.91 -15.26
C GLY A 362 -18.29 -2.39 -15.23
N VAL A 363 -18.54 -1.88 -14.04
CA VAL A 363 -18.56 -0.45 -13.72
C VAL A 363 -18.13 -0.24 -12.26
N GLU A 364 -17.36 0.79 -12.00
CA GLU A 364 -17.26 1.35 -10.66
C GLU A 364 -18.43 2.29 -10.44
N CYS A 365 -19.47 1.76 -9.79
CA CYS A 365 -20.73 2.43 -9.56
C CYS A 365 -20.72 3.20 -8.24
N ASP A 366 -20.97 4.50 -8.28
CA ASP A 366 -21.09 5.32 -7.08
C ASP A 366 -22.24 4.85 -6.20
N ILE A 367 -21.96 4.69 -4.90
CA ILE A 367 -22.99 4.58 -3.87
C ILE A 367 -23.45 6.00 -3.54
N LEU A 368 -24.68 6.34 -3.88
CA LEU A 368 -25.25 7.65 -3.62
C LEU A 368 -25.47 7.89 -2.12
N ARG A 369 -25.74 9.12 -1.72
CA ARG A 369 -25.84 9.51 -0.31
C ARG A 369 -26.86 8.70 0.48
N ASP A 370 -27.93 8.25 -0.15
CA ASP A 370 -29.00 7.45 0.46
C ASP A 370 -28.74 5.93 0.42
N GLY A 371 -27.62 5.50 -0.21
CA GLY A 371 -27.24 4.11 -0.38
C GLY A 371 -27.78 3.44 -1.64
N SER A 372 -28.53 4.16 -2.50
CA SER A 372 -28.84 3.68 -3.85
C SER A 372 -27.60 3.73 -4.75
N LEU A 373 -27.65 2.98 -5.86
CA LEU A 373 -26.57 2.99 -6.86
C LEU A 373 -26.85 4.06 -7.93
N ASP A 374 -25.79 4.58 -8.52
CA ASP A 374 -25.86 5.63 -9.53
C ASP A 374 -26.50 5.19 -10.85
N PHE A 375 -26.52 3.88 -11.16
CA PHE A 375 -27.23 3.30 -12.29
C PHE A 375 -28.46 2.51 -11.84
N PRO A 376 -29.54 2.49 -12.65
CA PRO A 376 -30.70 1.67 -12.37
C PRO A 376 -30.40 0.17 -12.60
N ASP A 377 -31.13 -0.69 -11.91
CA ASP A 377 -30.93 -2.14 -11.94
C ASP A 377 -30.97 -2.73 -13.36
N ALA A 378 -31.81 -2.17 -14.24
CA ALA A 378 -31.88 -2.62 -15.65
C ALA A 378 -30.55 -2.47 -16.39
N VAL A 379 -29.77 -1.40 -16.07
CA VAL A 379 -28.43 -1.18 -16.65
C VAL A 379 -27.40 -2.08 -15.99
N LEU A 380 -27.43 -2.18 -14.65
CA LEU A 380 -26.52 -3.03 -13.90
C LEU A 380 -26.65 -4.52 -14.29
N ALA A 381 -27.85 -4.95 -14.67
CA ALA A 381 -28.12 -6.30 -15.14
C ALA A 381 -27.41 -6.67 -16.46
N GLU A 382 -27.01 -5.68 -17.27
CA GLU A 382 -26.29 -5.88 -18.55
C GLU A 382 -24.80 -6.20 -18.33
N LEU A 383 -24.25 -5.91 -17.13
CA LEU A 383 -22.82 -6.00 -16.79
C LEU A 383 -22.42 -7.39 -16.31
N ASP A 384 -21.16 -7.77 -16.46
CA ASP A 384 -20.60 -8.99 -15.87
C ASP A 384 -20.41 -8.87 -14.35
N TYR A 385 -20.10 -7.67 -13.85
CA TYR A 385 -19.91 -7.39 -12.42
C TYR A 385 -20.08 -5.90 -12.11
N VAL A 386 -20.25 -5.56 -10.83
CA VAL A 386 -20.36 -4.19 -10.35
C VAL A 386 -19.46 -4.02 -9.13
N VAL A 387 -18.58 -3.02 -9.18
CA VAL A 387 -17.85 -2.51 -8.02
C VAL A 387 -18.66 -1.34 -7.44
N ALA A 388 -19.17 -1.48 -6.23
CA ALA A 388 -19.86 -0.39 -5.54
C ALA A 388 -18.86 0.40 -4.71
N SER A 389 -18.76 1.72 -4.90
CA SER A 389 -17.75 2.57 -4.28
C SER A 389 -18.31 3.86 -3.72
N VAL A 390 -17.68 4.41 -2.66
CA VAL A 390 -18.02 5.68 -2.05
C VAL A 390 -17.04 6.76 -2.50
N HIS A 391 -17.52 7.77 -3.26
CA HIS A 391 -16.71 8.90 -3.72
C HIS A 391 -17.18 10.26 -3.20
N SER A 392 -18.24 10.30 -2.40
CA SER A 392 -18.84 11.55 -1.91
C SER A 392 -19.33 11.43 -0.48
N ALA A 393 -19.65 12.56 0.16
CA ALA A 393 -20.24 12.63 1.48
C ALA A 393 -19.42 11.89 2.58
N PHE A 394 -18.09 12.04 2.56
CA PHE A 394 -17.16 11.39 3.49
C PHE A 394 -17.32 11.81 4.96
N THR A 395 -18.11 12.85 5.24
CA THR A 395 -18.35 13.40 6.58
C THR A 395 -19.63 12.88 7.22
N LEU A 396 -20.26 11.84 6.68
CA LEU A 396 -21.40 11.19 7.31
C LEU A 396 -21.00 10.59 8.66
N SER A 397 -21.98 10.44 9.57
CA SER A 397 -21.78 9.69 10.80
C SER A 397 -21.45 8.23 10.49
N GLU A 398 -20.77 7.53 11.41
CA GLU A 398 -20.46 6.10 11.27
C GLU A 398 -21.70 5.28 10.96
N ALA A 399 -22.80 5.52 11.72
CA ALA A 399 -24.06 4.81 11.53
C ALA A 399 -24.68 5.08 10.15
N ASP A 400 -24.62 6.34 9.65
CA ASP A 400 -25.18 6.70 8.35
C ASP A 400 -24.35 6.16 7.20
N MET A 401 -23.02 6.22 7.32
CA MET A 401 -22.12 5.67 6.31
C MET A 401 -22.24 4.14 6.23
N THR A 402 -22.30 3.46 7.37
CA THR A 402 -22.49 2.00 7.44
C THR A 402 -23.80 1.61 6.79
N ARG A 403 -24.90 2.25 7.16
CA ARG A 403 -26.24 2.00 6.57
C ARG A 403 -26.25 2.23 5.06
N ARG A 404 -25.59 3.29 4.59
CA ARG A 404 -25.43 3.63 3.17
C ARG A 404 -24.78 2.49 2.40
N ILE A 405 -23.64 1.99 2.90
CA ILE A 405 -22.86 0.92 2.23
C ILE A 405 -23.63 -0.40 2.31
N VAL A 406 -24.16 -0.78 3.46
CA VAL A 406 -24.96 -2.01 3.64
C VAL A 406 -26.15 -2.03 2.68
N ARG A 407 -26.88 -0.90 2.55
CA ARG A 407 -27.98 -0.80 1.58
C ARG A 407 -27.53 -1.05 0.15
N ALA A 408 -26.37 -0.50 -0.25
CA ALA A 408 -25.83 -0.74 -1.59
C ALA A 408 -25.45 -2.22 -1.79
N MET A 409 -24.85 -2.85 -0.80
CA MET A 409 -24.47 -4.29 -0.85
C MET A 409 -25.68 -5.22 -0.93
N GLN A 410 -26.84 -4.81 -0.46
CA GLN A 410 -28.11 -5.56 -0.60
C GLN A 410 -28.64 -5.54 -2.03
N ASN A 411 -28.16 -4.65 -2.90
CA ASN A 411 -28.53 -4.67 -4.31
C ASN A 411 -27.98 -5.94 -4.99
N PRO A 412 -28.82 -6.72 -5.70
CA PRO A 412 -28.44 -8.03 -6.25
C PRO A 412 -27.36 -7.95 -7.34
N HIS A 413 -27.12 -6.79 -7.93
CA HIS A 413 -26.11 -6.58 -8.97
C HIS A 413 -24.73 -6.26 -8.42
N VAL A 414 -24.60 -5.84 -7.14
CA VAL A 414 -23.32 -5.53 -6.52
C VAL A 414 -22.50 -6.80 -6.33
N THR A 415 -21.38 -6.89 -7.02
CA THR A 415 -20.45 -8.03 -6.94
C THR A 415 -19.40 -7.81 -5.87
N MET A 416 -18.84 -6.61 -5.80
CA MET A 416 -17.77 -6.28 -4.87
C MET A 416 -17.90 -4.86 -4.32
N LEU A 417 -17.44 -4.67 -3.10
CA LEU A 417 -17.30 -3.36 -2.45
C LEU A 417 -15.87 -2.86 -2.70
N GLY A 418 -15.73 -1.75 -3.43
CA GLY A 418 -14.46 -1.11 -3.75
C GLY A 418 -13.93 -0.27 -2.60
N HIS A 419 -12.60 -0.25 -2.38
CA HIS A 419 -11.86 0.54 -1.37
C HIS A 419 -12.71 0.97 -0.15
N PRO A 420 -13.08 0.00 0.72
CA PRO A 420 -14.19 0.06 1.67
C PRO A 420 -14.14 1.20 2.69
N THR A 421 -12.98 1.79 2.94
CA THR A 421 -12.82 2.89 3.91
C THR A 421 -12.54 4.24 3.25
N GLY A 422 -12.29 4.24 1.95
CA GLY A 422 -11.94 5.44 1.18
C GLY A 422 -10.66 6.12 1.64
N ARG A 423 -9.82 5.46 2.44
CA ARG A 423 -8.55 6.02 2.95
C ARG A 423 -7.58 6.34 1.81
N LEU A 424 -6.75 7.36 2.05
CA LEU A 424 -5.55 7.62 1.27
C LEU A 424 -4.38 7.75 2.24
N LEU A 425 -3.49 6.77 2.22
CA LEU A 425 -2.35 6.69 3.14
C LEU A 425 -1.53 7.99 3.12
N LEU A 426 -1.24 8.53 4.29
CA LEU A 426 -0.52 9.78 4.51
C LEU A 426 -1.21 11.04 3.91
N ARG A 427 -2.51 10.94 3.54
CA ARG A 427 -3.26 12.06 2.93
C ARG A 427 -4.69 12.23 3.43
N ARG A 428 -5.40 11.14 3.68
CA ARG A 428 -6.79 11.17 4.14
C ARG A 428 -7.07 9.94 4.99
N ASP A 429 -7.47 10.16 6.24
CA ASP A 429 -7.91 9.10 7.12
C ASP A 429 -9.17 8.39 6.55
N PRO A 430 -9.45 7.15 6.95
CA PRO A 430 -10.72 6.48 6.63
C PRO A 430 -11.91 7.36 7.04
N TYR A 431 -12.99 7.32 6.26
CA TYR A 431 -14.27 7.85 6.77
C TYR A 431 -14.78 6.93 7.91
N ALA A 432 -15.62 7.51 8.79
CA ALA A 432 -16.22 6.74 9.88
C ALA A 432 -17.17 5.69 9.32
N VAL A 433 -16.91 4.41 9.61
CA VAL A 433 -17.69 3.24 9.17
C VAL A 433 -17.45 2.06 10.11
N ASP A 434 -18.50 1.32 10.44
CA ASP A 434 -18.43 0.06 11.22
C ASP A 434 -18.01 -1.09 10.29
N ILE A 435 -16.71 -1.40 10.25
CA ILE A 435 -16.15 -2.46 9.39
C ILE A 435 -16.68 -3.86 9.76
N PRO A 436 -16.80 -4.26 11.04
CA PRO A 436 -17.50 -5.48 11.41
C PRO A 436 -18.88 -5.62 10.78
N ALA A 437 -19.72 -4.57 10.84
CA ALA A 437 -21.05 -4.59 10.22
C ALA A 437 -20.99 -4.70 8.68
N ILE A 438 -19.99 -4.09 8.04
CA ILE A 438 -19.75 -4.26 6.59
C ILE A 438 -19.36 -5.69 6.26
N ILE A 439 -18.50 -6.32 7.08
CA ILE A 439 -18.10 -7.72 6.90
C ILE A 439 -19.31 -8.66 7.09
N ASP A 440 -20.19 -8.38 8.06
CA ASP A 440 -21.42 -9.14 8.26
C ASP A 440 -22.35 -9.05 7.05
N ALA A 441 -22.58 -7.83 6.56
CA ALA A 441 -23.38 -7.63 5.35
C ALA A 441 -22.75 -8.30 4.12
N ALA A 442 -21.42 -8.31 4.00
CA ALA A 442 -20.71 -9.01 2.92
C ALA A 442 -20.93 -10.53 2.97
N ALA A 443 -20.89 -11.11 4.18
CA ALA A 443 -21.16 -12.54 4.38
C ALA A 443 -22.62 -12.90 4.02
N GLU A 444 -23.58 -12.07 4.43
CA GLU A 444 -25.00 -12.26 4.14
C GLU A 444 -25.35 -12.14 2.65
N THR A 445 -24.80 -11.11 1.98
CA THR A 445 -25.10 -10.82 0.58
C THR A 445 -24.20 -11.58 -0.40
N GLY A 446 -23.13 -12.21 0.08
CA GLY A 446 -22.10 -12.81 -0.76
C GLY A 446 -21.28 -11.78 -1.53
N THR A 447 -21.27 -10.51 -1.13
CA THR A 447 -20.46 -9.45 -1.74
C THR A 447 -18.98 -9.68 -1.41
N TRP A 448 -18.12 -9.64 -2.42
CA TRP A 448 -16.68 -9.71 -2.20
C TRP A 448 -16.18 -8.36 -1.67
N ILE A 449 -15.17 -8.38 -0.82
CA ILE A 449 -14.54 -7.15 -0.35
C ILE A 449 -13.21 -6.97 -1.09
N GLU A 450 -12.97 -5.76 -1.55
CA GLU A 450 -11.73 -5.41 -2.22
C GLU A 450 -10.55 -5.25 -1.26
N ILE A 451 -9.39 -5.77 -1.66
CA ILE A 451 -8.10 -5.19 -1.32
C ILE A 451 -7.71 -4.31 -2.50
N ASN A 452 -7.94 -3.01 -2.40
CA ASN A 452 -7.42 -2.06 -3.37
C ASN A 452 -5.90 -2.01 -3.24
N ALA A 453 -5.21 -2.48 -4.27
CA ALA A 453 -3.77 -2.66 -4.27
C ALA A 453 -2.99 -1.37 -4.58
N ALA A 454 -3.68 -0.28 -4.96
CA ALA A 454 -3.01 1.00 -5.19
C ALA A 454 -2.20 1.40 -3.94
N PRO A 455 -0.89 1.68 -4.06
CA PRO A 455 -0.01 1.95 -2.93
C PRO A 455 -0.47 3.09 -2.01
N LYS A 456 -1.22 4.03 -2.57
CA LYS A 456 -1.84 5.14 -1.83
C LYS A 456 -3.04 4.73 -0.98
N ARG A 457 -3.61 3.50 -1.16
CA ARG A 457 -4.81 3.01 -0.48
C ARG A 457 -4.53 1.82 0.41
N LEU A 458 -4.16 0.67 -0.19
CA LEU A 458 -4.04 -0.66 0.45
C LEU A 458 -5.24 -0.95 1.36
N ASP A 459 -6.44 -0.83 0.81
CA ASP A 459 -7.76 -0.83 1.45
C ASP A 459 -8.62 -1.99 0.90
N LEU A 460 -9.13 -2.89 1.69
CA LEU A 460 -9.32 -2.91 3.14
C LEU A 460 -8.02 -3.22 3.89
N ASP A 461 -7.90 -2.66 5.12
CA ASP A 461 -6.76 -2.88 6.01
C ASP A 461 -6.59 -4.36 6.36
N TRP A 462 -5.32 -4.83 6.43
CA TRP A 462 -4.98 -6.23 6.71
C TRP A 462 -5.53 -6.75 8.05
N ARG A 463 -5.77 -5.88 9.03
CA ARG A 463 -6.25 -6.24 10.38
C ARG A 463 -7.67 -6.79 10.37
N TRP A 464 -8.46 -6.48 9.36
CA TRP A 464 -9.85 -6.92 9.24
C TRP A 464 -10.02 -8.26 8.54
N TRP A 465 -9.01 -8.73 7.82
CA TRP A 465 -9.10 -9.95 7.03
C TRP A 465 -9.24 -11.24 7.85
N PRO A 466 -8.62 -11.40 9.05
CA PRO A 466 -8.91 -12.57 9.89
C PRO A 466 -10.40 -12.71 10.21
N LEU A 467 -11.08 -11.61 10.57
CA LEU A 467 -12.52 -11.59 10.83
C LEU A 467 -13.33 -11.88 9.54
N ALA A 468 -12.98 -11.25 8.42
CA ALA A 468 -13.65 -11.47 7.15
C ALA A 468 -13.54 -12.95 6.69
N LYS A 469 -12.37 -13.55 6.85
CA LYS A 469 -12.11 -14.95 6.56
C LYS A 469 -12.92 -15.89 7.45
N GLU A 470 -12.96 -15.63 8.75
CA GLU A 470 -13.79 -16.39 9.71
C GLU A 470 -15.25 -16.41 9.30
N LYS A 471 -15.78 -15.28 8.80
CA LYS A 471 -17.17 -15.16 8.30
C LYS A 471 -17.35 -15.65 6.86
N GLY A 472 -16.32 -16.20 6.23
CA GLY A 472 -16.38 -16.75 4.87
C GLY A 472 -16.44 -15.72 3.74
N VAL A 473 -16.21 -14.45 4.04
CA VAL A 473 -16.17 -13.36 3.06
C VAL A 473 -14.99 -13.54 2.11
N LYS A 474 -15.23 -13.40 0.81
CA LYS A 474 -14.20 -13.52 -0.22
C LYS A 474 -13.52 -12.20 -0.49
N CYS A 475 -12.20 -12.28 -0.68
CA CYS A 475 -11.34 -11.18 -1.08
C CYS A 475 -11.23 -11.10 -2.60
N VAL A 476 -11.14 -9.87 -3.13
CA VAL A 476 -10.69 -9.59 -4.48
C VAL A 476 -9.57 -8.55 -4.43
N ILE A 477 -8.45 -8.82 -5.10
CA ILE A 477 -7.30 -7.92 -5.16
C ILE A 477 -7.36 -7.15 -6.46
N ASN A 478 -7.52 -5.83 -6.39
CA ASN A 478 -7.67 -4.97 -7.55
C ASN A 478 -6.68 -3.81 -7.50
N PRO A 479 -6.05 -3.45 -8.63
CA PRO A 479 -5.05 -2.38 -8.68
C PRO A 479 -5.67 -0.98 -8.72
N ASP A 480 -6.97 -0.84 -9.04
CA ASP A 480 -7.61 0.46 -9.32
C ASP A 480 -6.77 1.21 -10.39
N ALA A 481 -6.44 0.45 -11.45
CA ALA A 481 -5.44 0.86 -12.43
C ALA A 481 -6.00 1.87 -13.42
N HIS A 482 -5.37 3.05 -13.46
CA HIS A 482 -5.67 4.12 -14.42
C HIS A 482 -4.63 4.21 -15.54
N GLY A 483 -3.84 3.15 -15.72
CA GLY A 483 -2.84 3.00 -16.77
C GLY A 483 -2.18 1.63 -16.69
N ILE A 484 -1.58 1.19 -17.80
CA ILE A 484 -1.00 -0.15 -17.97
C ILE A 484 0.10 -0.44 -16.92
N GLU A 485 0.92 0.55 -16.57
CA GLU A 485 1.99 0.40 -15.60
C GLU A 485 1.47 0.12 -14.18
N ARG A 486 0.19 0.45 -13.90
CA ARG A 486 -0.41 0.24 -12.58
C ARG A 486 -0.97 -1.17 -12.39
N LEU A 487 -1.09 -1.96 -13.45
CA LEU A 487 -1.48 -3.37 -13.33
C LEU A 487 -0.49 -4.16 -12.46
N GLN A 488 0.78 -3.79 -12.48
CA GLN A 488 1.81 -4.39 -11.62
C GLN A 488 1.62 -4.09 -10.14
N GLU A 489 0.83 -3.08 -9.75
CA GLU A 489 0.56 -2.76 -8.36
C GLU A 489 -0.18 -3.89 -7.60
N LEU A 490 -0.70 -4.90 -8.31
CA LEU A 490 -1.32 -6.10 -7.72
C LEU A 490 -0.47 -6.76 -6.63
N TRP A 491 0.85 -6.75 -6.77
CA TRP A 491 1.73 -7.36 -5.79
C TRP A 491 1.71 -6.66 -4.42
N PHE A 492 1.37 -5.37 -4.36
CA PHE A 492 1.15 -4.66 -3.08
C PHE A 492 -0.10 -5.21 -2.36
N GLY A 493 -1.16 -5.46 -3.13
CA GLY A 493 -2.37 -6.10 -2.61
C GLY A 493 -2.13 -7.53 -2.11
N VAL A 494 -1.27 -8.30 -2.78
CA VAL A 494 -0.82 -9.61 -2.29
C VAL A 494 -0.10 -9.46 -0.94
N GLY A 495 0.73 -8.44 -0.76
CA GLY A 495 1.37 -8.13 0.52
C GLY A 495 0.35 -7.91 1.65
N VAL A 496 -0.72 -7.16 1.39
CA VAL A 496 -1.84 -6.96 2.34
C VAL A 496 -2.57 -8.27 2.62
N ALA A 497 -2.86 -9.06 1.59
CA ALA A 497 -3.54 -10.35 1.72
C ALA A 497 -2.72 -11.34 2.57
N ARG A 498 -1.40 -11.45 2.33
CA ARG A 498 -0.48 -12.26 3.14
C ARG A 498 -0.49 -11.83 4.59
N LYS A 499 -0.39 -10.52 4.84
CA LYS A 499 -0.45 -9.94 6.17
C LYS A 499 -1.80 -10.17 6.85
N GLY A 500 -2.87 -10.25 6.08
CA GLY A 500 -4.23 -10.59 6.50
C GLY A 500 -4.51 -12.09 6.61
N TRP A 501 -3.48 -12.96 6.57
CA TRP A 501 -3.60 -14.42 6.71
C TRP A 501 -4.36 -15.11 5.57
N LEU A 502 -4.47 -14.48 4.40
CA LEU A 502 -5.23 -15.02 3.29
C LEU A 502 -4.43 -16.07 2.51
N THR A 503 -5.16 -17.09 2.06
CA THR A 503 -4.68 -18.14 1.17
C THR A 503 -5.27 -17.93 -0.24
N LYS A 504 -4.80 -18.69 -1.23
CA LYS A 504 -5.39 -18.68 -2.57
C LYS A 504 -6.87 -19.05 -2.61
N ALA A 505 -7.39 -19.77 -1.60
CA ALA A 505 -8.79 -20.17 -1.52
C ALA A 505 -9.70 -19.01 -1.05
N ASP A 506 -9.12 -18.02 -0.40
CA ASP A 506 -9.83 -16.86 0.12
C ASP A 506 -9.94 -15.74 -0.93
N VAL A 507 -9.10 -15.78 -1.99
CA VAL A 507 -8.93 -14.70 -2.99
C VAL A 507 -9.49 -15.13 -4.35
N MET A 508 -10.47 -14.40 -4.84
CA MET A 508 -11.19 -14.70 -6.08
C MET A 508 -10.30 -14.59 -7.32
N ASN A 509 -9.32 -13.71 -7.31
CA ASN A 509 -8.33 -13.54 -8.39
C ASN A 509 -7.49 -14.81 -8.67
N CYS A 510 -7.45 -15.76 -7.74
CA CYS A 510 -6.74 -17.03 -7.90
C CYS A 510 -7.53 -18.08 -8.72
N LEU A 511 -8.80 -17.81 -9.00
CA LEU A 511 -9.63 -18.70 -9.79
C LEU A 511 -9.23 -18.60 -11.28
N PRO A 512 -9.09 -19.74 -11.99
CA PRO A 512 -8.89 -19.73 -13.44
C PRO A 512 -10.16 -19.23 -14.14
N LEU A 513 -10.03 -18.80 -15.42
CA LEU A 513 -11.07 -18.14 -16.19
C LEU A 513 -12.44 -18.79 -16.07
N GLY A 514 -12.60 -20.08 -16.39
CA GLY A 514 -13.91 -20.72 -16.34
C GLY A 514 -14.53 -20.81 -14.94
N LYS A 515 -13.70 -20.79 -13.87
CA LYS A 515 -14.22 -20.80 -12.49
C LYS A 515 -14.66 -19.41 -12.03
N ILE A 516 -13.94 -18.34 -12.44
CA ILE A 516 -14.36 -16.98 -12.10
C ILE A 516 -15.63 -16.60 -12.86
N GLU A 517 -15.78 -17.01 -14.12
CA GLU A 517 -17.03 -16.85 -14.89
C GLU A 517 -18.22 -17.51 -14.19
N ALA A 518 -18.05 -18.76 -13.75
CA ALA A 518 -19.07 -19.48 -13.01
C ALA A 518 -19.43 -18.80 -11.67
N ALA A 519 -18.42 -18.24 -10.97
CA ALA A 519 -18.63 -17.52 -9.71
C ALA A 519 -19.43 -16.23 -9.91
N LEU A 520 -19.12 -15.45 -10.93
CA LEU A 520 -19.87 -14.25 -11.32
C LEU A 520 -21.31 -14.61 -11.75
N GLY A 521 -21.48 -15.65 -12.56
CA GLY A 521 -22.80 -16.13 -13.01
C GLY A 521 -23.66 -16.64 -11.85
N LYS A 522 -23.09 -17.39 -10.91
CA LYS A 522 -23.80 -17.91 -9.74
C LYS A 522 -24.29 -16.79 -8.82
N LYS A 523 -23.50 -15.77 -8.60
CA LYS A 523 -23.90 -14.61 -7.80
C LYS A 523 -25.10 -13.90 -8.40
N ARG A 524 -25.17 -13.79 -9.72
CA ARG A 524 -26.32 -13.21 -10.44
C ARG A 524 -27.61 -14.04 -10.31
N SER A 525 -27.51 -15.38 -10.30
CA SER A 525 -28.68 -16.26 -10.20
C SER A 525 -29.26 -16.27 -8.79
N VAL A 526 -28.43 -16.44 -7.76
CA VAL A 526 -28.86 -16.45 -6.34
C VAL A 526 -29.54 -15.14 -5.94
N ASN A 527 -29.08 -14.02 -6.49
CA ASN A 527 -29.64 -12.70 -6.18
C ASN A 527 -30.92 -12.39 -6.98
N ARG A 528 -31.24 -13.14 -8.06
CA ARG A 528 -32.50 -13.00 -8.78
C ARG A 528 -33.68 -13.72 -8.10
N ASP A 529 -33.36 -14.71 -7.28
CA ASP A 529 -34.36 -15.52 -6.57
C ASP A 529 -34.69 -14.98 -5.15
N ARG A 530 -34.05 -13.88 -4.75
CA ARG A 530 -34.35 -13.11 -3.52
C ARG A 530 -35.12 -11.84 -3.83
#